data_f53eadf2f0c81dd97a4688174889bb80
#
_entry.id   f53eadf2f0c81dd97a4688174889bb80
#
_cell.length_a   1.000
_cell.length_b   1.000
_cell.length_c   1.000
_cell.angle_alpha   90.00
_cell.angle_beta   90.00
_cell.angle_gamma   90.00
#
_symmetry.space_group_name_H-M   'P 1'
#
loop_
_entity.id
_entity.type
_entity.pdbx_description
1 polymer ?
#
loop_
_entity_poly.entity_id
_entity_poly.type
_entity_poly.pdbx_seq_one_letter_code
_entity_poly.pdbx_strand_id
1 'polypeptide(L)'
;MFYAIKNNYDQAVMIHGDDQYHVKYVPKLFKSLENKKFSAVTGSRMKIKKNALIGKMPIYKFIGNIFLTFMFNLVFKTDFTDCHTGLWAYRVKKLKEINFGQIDNGYNFDSQLRINFINKKLKIKEIPIQTFYRDEHSSYHIKYSINFLKELFTYR
;
A
#
# COMPACT_ATOMS: atom_id res chain seq x y z
N MET A 1 3.50 5.13 -13.16
CA MET A 1 3.91 3.72 -13.43
C MET A 1 4.16 3.47 -14.89
N PHE A 2 3.27 3.81 -15.83
CA PHE A 2 3.44 3.58 -17.28
C PHE A 2 4.74 4.16 -17.84
N TYR A 3 5.15 5.36 -17.42
CA TYR A 3 6.42 5.95 -17.86
C TYR A 3 7.61 5.06 -17.48
N ALA A 4 7.64 4.55 -16.23
CA ALA A 4 8.70 3.67 -15.79
C ALA A 4 8.73 2.34 -16.56
N ILE A 5 7.56 1.79 -16.89
CA ILE A 5 7.41 0.58 -17.70
C ILE A 5 7.92 0.82 -19.13
N LYS A 6 7.50 1.93 -19.74
CA LYS A 6 7.86 2.29 -21.13
C LYS A 6 9.36 2.50 -21.30
N ASN A 7 10.01 3.11 -20.30
CA ASN A 7 11.44 3.43 -20.33
C ASN A 7 12.33 2.35 -19.67
N ASN A 8 11.76 1.18 -19.35
CA ASN A 8 12.49 0.03 -18.79
C ASN A 8 13.33 0.33 -17.54
N TYR A 9 12.83 1.20 -16.65
CA TYR A 9 13.48 1.39 -15.35
C TYR A 9 13.47 0.08 -14.56
N ASP A 10 14.47 -0.14 -13.70
CA ASP A 10 14.55 -1.33 -12.85
C ASP A 10 13.54 -1.28 -11.71
N GLN A 11 13.41 -0.11 -11.10
CA GLN A 11 12.58 0.12 -9.93
C GLN A 11 11.81 1.44 -10.07
N ALA A 12 10.63 1.49 -9.45
CA ALA A 12 9.81 2.69 -9.36
C ALA A 12 9.27 2.84 -7.95
N VAL A 13 9.09 4.07 -7.50
CA VAL A 13 8.44 4.39 -6.23
C VAL A 13 7.17 5.17 -6.49
N MET A 14 6.14 4.90 -5.69
CA MET A 14 4.91 5.69 -5.59
C MET A 14 4.80 6.23 -4.18
N ILE A 15 4.55 7.52 -4.07
CA ILE A 15 4.31 8.22 -2.81
C ILE A 15 3.06 9.08 -3.01
N HIS A 16 2.09 8.98 -2.08
CA HIS A 16 0.97 9.90 -2.08
C HIS A 16 1.42 11.32 -1.81
N GLY A 17 0.81 12.28 -2.51
CA GLY A 17 1.17 13.71 -2.44
C GLY A 17 0.53 14.48 -1.28
N ASP A 18 0.07 13.78 -0.25
CA ASP A 18 -0.60 14.34 0.94
C ASP A 18 0.36 14.68 2.09
N ASP A 19 1.65 14.69 1.82
CA ASP A 19 2.75 14.99 2.76
C ASP A 19 2.79 14.09 4.03
N GLN A 20 2.03 13.01 4.05
CA GLN A 20 2.06 12.06 5.18
C GLN A 20 3.30 11.18 5.15
N TYR A 21 3.87 10.92 3.96
CA TYR A 21 4.95 9.97 3.75
C TYR A 21 6.29 10.67 3.51
N HIS A 22 7.24 10.45 4.38
CA HIS A 22 8.55 11.09 4.27
C HIS A 22 9.46 10.36 3.26
N VAL A 23 10.03 11.12 2.33
CA VAL A 23 10.93 10.60 1.27
C VAL A 23 12.18 9.89 1.80
N LYS A 24 12.58 10.11 3.06
CA LYS A 24 13.70 9.41 3.71
C LYS A 24 13.60 7.89 3.72
N TYR A 25 12.38 7.36 3.53
CA TYR A 25 12.16 5.90 3.48
C TYR A 25 12.44 5.30 2.10
N VAL A 26 12.52 6.11 1.05
CA VAL A 26 12.71 5.64 -0.34
C VAL A 26 13.97 4.79 -0.50
N PRO A 27 15.16 5.20 -0.01
CA PRO A 27 16.36 4.36 -0.11
C PRO A 27 16.19 2.99 0.56
N LYS A 28 15.49 2.94 1.69
CA LYS A 28 15.23 1.69 2.42
C LYS A 28 14.27 0.76 1.66
N LEU A 29 13.29 1.32 0.96
CA LEU A 29 12.40 0.56 0.08
C LEU A 29 13.19 -0.06 -1.07
N PHE A 30 14.00 0.73 -1.78
CA PHE A 30 14.83 0.25 -2.88
C PHE A 30 15.83 -0.81 -2.44
N LYS A 31 16.56 -0.58 -1.35
CA LYS A 31 17.45 -1.58 -0.75
C LYS A 31 16.72 -2.90 -0.43
N SER A 32 15.46 -2.82 0.04
CA SER A 32 14.67 -4.01 0.30
C SER A 32 14.28 -4.77 -0.98
N LEU A 33 14.16 -4.06 -2.13
CA LEU A 33 13.93 -4.68 -3.43
C LEU A 33 15.17 -5.35 -4.04
N GLU A 34 16.39 -5.07 -3.56
CA GLU A 34 17.59 -5.79 -4.01
C GLU A 34 17.42 -7.29 -3.80
N ASN A 35 16.73 -7.69 -2.73
CA ASN A 35 16.33 -9.09 -2.56
C ASN A 35 15.30 -9.48 -3.63
N LYS A 36 15.74 -10.27 -4.61
CA LYS A 36 14.95 -10.70 -5.77
C LYS A 36 13.70 -11.50 -5.41
N LYS A 37 13.56 -11.95 -4.16
CA LYS A 37 12.37 -12.62 -3.63
C LYS A 37 11.13 -11.71 -3.67
N PHE A 38 11.32 -10.38 -3.54
CA PHE A 38 10.22 -9.43 -3.45
C PHE A 38 9.99 -8.70 -4.78
N SER A 39 8.73 -8.61 -5.14
CA SER A 39 8.23 -7.90 -6.34
C SER A 39 7.85 -6.47 -6.04
N ALA A 40 7.43 -6.21 -4.80
CA ALA A 40 7.15 -4.88 -4.27
C ALA A 40 7.52 -4.79 -2.79
N VAL A 41 7.73 -3.56 -2.33
CA VAL A 41 7.94 -3.24 -0.91
C VAL A 41 7.02 -2.08 -0.55
N THR A 42 6.32 -2.17 0.57
CA THR A 42 5.45 -1.11 1.06
C THR A 42 5.90 -0.59 2.41
N GLY A 43 5.62 0.68 2.68
CA GLY A 43 5.75 1.24 4.02
C GLY A 43 4.53 0.86 4.86
N SER A 44 4.73 0.27 6.05
CA SER A 44 3.65 0.00 7.00
C SER A 44 3.75 0.92 8.21
N ARG A 45 2.69 1.66 8.47
CA ARG A 45 2.52 2.50 9.68
C ARG A 45 2.24 1.63 10.91
N MET A 46 1.63 0.47 10.68
CA MET A 46 1.09 -0.41 11.72
C MET A 46 2.05 -1.54 12.12
N LYS A 47 3.13 -1.75 11.38
CA LYS A 47 4.15 -2.76 11.70
C LYS A 47 4.82 -2.50 13.06
N ILE A 48 4.97 -1.23 13.43
CA ILE A 48 5.29 -0.77 14.77
C ILE A 48 4.16 0.18 15.17
N LYS A 49 3.13 -0.34 15.84
CA LYS A 49 1.90 0.41 16.17
C LYS A 49 2.17 1.73 16.87
N LYS A 50 3.21 1.79 17.72
CA LYS A 50 3.66 3.02 18.38
C LYS A 50 3.99 4.13 17.38
N ASN A 51 4.53 3.82 16.19
CA ASN A 51 4.88 4.81 15.18
C ASN A 51 3.64 5.54 14.63
N ALA A 52 2.52 4.83 14.48
CA ALA A 52 1.27 5.43 14.03
C ALA A 52 0.74 6.45 15.06
N LEU A 53 0.80 6.12 16.34
CA LEU A 53 0.35 6.99 17.44
C LEU A 53 1.27 8.20 17.61
N ILE A 54 2.59 8.00 17.58
CA ILE A 54 3.57 9.12 17.60
C ILE A 54 3.35 10.05 16.40
N GLY A 55 3.00 9.50 15.24
CA GLY A 55 2.66 10.25 14.04
C GLY A 55 1.30 10.97 14.11
N LYS A 56 0.64 10.98 15.26
CA LYS A 56 -0.67 11.60 15.51
C LYS A 56 -1.80 11.03 14.62
N MET A 57 -1.73 9.73 14.29
CA MET A 57 -2.84 9.08 13.58
C MET A 57 -4.11 9.17 14.43
N PRO A 58 -5.23 9.70 13.90
CA PRO A 58 -6.49 9.72 14.61
C PRO A 58 -6.93 8.31 15.04
N ILE A 59 -7.45 8.17 16.26
CA ILE A 59 -7.80 6.87 16.84
C ILE A 59 -8.78 6.08 15.96
N TYR A 60 -9.78 6.74 15.37
CA TYR A 60 -10.73 6.08 14.49
C TYR A 60 -10.07 5.52 13.21
N LYS A 61 -9.05 6.21 12.67
CA LYS A 61 -8.25 5.72 11.53
C LYS A 61 -7.38 4.53 11.95
N PHE A 62 -6.80 4.58 13.14
CA PHE A 62 -6.00 3.51 13.69
C PHE A 62 -6.82 2.23 13.85
N ILE A 63 -8.00 2.32 14.49
CA ILE A 63 -8.91 1.19 14.68
C ILE A 63 -9.45 0.70 13.33
N GLY A 64 -9.88 1.62 12.46
CA GLY A 64 -10.37 1.29 11.11
C GLY A 64 -9.31 0.58 10.28
N ASN A 65 -8.05 1.02 10.32
CA ASN A 65 -6.96 0.35 9.60
C ASN A 65 -6.76 -1.08 10.11
N ILE A 66 -6.75 -1.30 11.42
CA ILE A 66 -6.62 -2.65 12.00
C ILE A 66 -7.76 -3.55 11.51
N PHE A 67 -8.99 -3.07 11.60
CA PHE A 67 -10.16 -3.84 11.19
C PHE A 67 -10.16 -4.19 9.70
N LEU A 68 -9.94 -3.19 8.83
CA LEU A 68 -9.94 -3.40 7.39
C LEU A 68 -8.76 -4.28 6.94
N THR A 69 -7.58 -4.11 7.55
CA THR A 69 -6.43 -4.97 7.28
C THR A 69 -6.69 -6.42 7.74
N PHE A 70 -7.33 -6.61 8.88
CA PHE A 70 -7.74 -7.93 9.35
C PHE A 70 -8.70 -8.60 8.36
N MET A 71 -9.73 -7.89 7.88
CA MET A 71 -10.67 -8.40 6.89
C MET A 71 -9.96 -8.77 5.57
N PHE A 72 -9.03 -7.92 5.11
CA PHE A 72 -8.21 -8.20 3.94
C PHE A 72 -7.41 -9.51 4.11
N ASN A 73 -6.70 -9.65 5.24
CA ASN A 73 -5.88 -10.81 5.52
C ASN A 73 -6.72 -12.10 5.60
N LEU A 74 -7.93 -12.02 6.17
CA LEU A 74 -8.86 -13.14 6.24
C LEU A 74 -9.28 -13.62 4.85
N VAL A 75 -9.63 -12.68 3.94
CA VAL A 75 -10.10 -12.99 2.59
C VAL A 75 -8.98 -13.54 1.71
N PHE A 76 -7.80 -12.90 1.73
CA PHE A 76 -6.67 -13.24 0.85
C PHE A 76 -5.64 -14.17 1.49
N LYS A 77 -5.87 -14.62 2.73
CA LYS A 77 -4.96 -15.50 3.50
C LYS A 77 -3.53 -14.93 3.55
N THR A 78 -3.43 -13.66 3.94
CA THR A 78 -2.17 -12.90 4.05
C THR A 78 -1.93 -12.46 5.49
N ASP A 79 -0.77 -11.85 5.75
CA ASP A 79 -0.32 -11.39 7.08
C ASP A 79 0.13 -9.92 7.07
N PHE A 80 -0.44 -9.11 6.19
CA PHE A 80 -0.12 -7.68 6.15
C PHE A 80 -0.48 -6.97 7.45
N THR A 81 0.29 -5.93 7.75
CA THR A 81 0.05 -5.08 8.92
C THR A 81 -0.62 -3.76 8.57
N ASP A 82 -0.54 -3.31 7.29
CA ASP A 82 -1.15 -2.07 6.79
C ASP A 82 -1.51 -2.19 5.32
N CYS A 83 -2.79 -2.41 5.02
CA CYS A 83 -3.28 -2.51 3.64
C CYS A 83 -3.59 -1.17 2.98
N HIS A 84 -3.53 -0.04 3.74
CA HIS A 84 -3.98 1.28 3.31
C HIS A 84 -2.82 2.30 3.22
N THR A 85 -1.64 1.85 2.84
CA THR A 85 -0.44 2.69 2.75
C THR A 85 -0.25 3.23 1.34
N GLY A 86 0.09 4.51 1.22
CA GLY A 86 0.39 5.18 -0.04
C GLY A 86 1.90 5.29 -0.33
N LEU A 87 2.74 4.48 0.31
CA LEU A 87 4.18 4.45 0.04
C LEU A 87 4.60 3.06 -0.45
N TRP A 88 4.96 2.97 -1.72
CA TRP A 88 5.30 1.74 -2.40
C TRP A 88 6.56 1.87 -3.24
N ALA A 89 7.37 0.82 -3.30
CA ALA A 89 8.38 0.63 -4.33
C ALA A 89 8.14 -0.69 -5.07
N TYR A 90 8.36 -0.69 -6.36
CA TYR A 90 8.08 -1.80 -7.25
C TYR A 90 9.30 -2.17 -8.08
N ARG A 91 9.45 -3.45 -8.33
CA ARG A 91 10.26 -3.95 -9.43
C ARG A 91 9.48 -3.77 -10.73
N VAL A 92 9.94 -2.87 -11.62
CA VAL A 92 9.19 -2.47 -12.83
C VAL A 92 8.89 -3.66 -13.73
N LYS A 93 9.82 -4.62 -13.85
CA LYS A 93 9.57 -5.88 -14.59
C LYS A 93 8.30 -6.59 -14.10
N LYS A 94 7.98 -6.51 -12.78
CA LYS A 94 6.79 -7.14 -12.20
C LYS A 94 5.53 -6.31 -12.40
N LEU A 95 5.64 -5.00 -12.57
CA LEU A 95 4.50 -4.16 -12.97
C LEU A 95 3.99 -4.51 -14.37
N LYS A 96 4.86 -4.98 -15.28
CA LYS A 96 4.45 -5.42 -16.63
C LYS A 96 3.49 -6.62 -16.61
N GLU A 97 3.48 -7.39 -15.52
CA GLU A 97 2.59 -8.54 -15.34
C GLU A 97 1.18 -8.12 -14.86
N ILE A 98 1.00 -6.85 -14.46
CA ILE A 98 -0.27 -6.32 -13.94
C ILE A 98 -1.14 -5.76 -15.07
N ASN A 99 -2.41 -6.13 -15.07
CA ASN A 99 -3.40 -5.55 -15.97
C ASN A 99 -3.97 -4.26 -15.39
N PHE A 100 -3.31 -3.13 -15.67
CA PHE A 100 -3.74 -1.82 -15.21
C PHE A 100 -5.10 -1.36 -15.78
N GLY A 101 -5.55 -1.92 -16.89
CA GLY A 101 -6.86 -1.59 -17.46
C GLY A 101 -8.05 -2.04 -16.62
N GLN A 102 -7.81 -2.91 -15.63
CA GLN A 102 -8.82 -3.39 -14.69
C GLN A 102 -8.71 -2.74 -13.30
N ILE A 103 -7.77 -1.81 -13.12
CA ILE A 103 -7.55 -1.11 -11.85
C ILE A 103 -8.17 0.27 -11.95
N ASP A 104 -9.04 0.60 -10.98
CA ASP A 104 -9.64 1.92 -10.85
C ASP A 104 -8.55 2.99 -10.58
N ASN A 105 -8.69 4.16 -11.19
CA ASN A 105 -7.79 5.30 -10.96
C ASN A 105 -8.16 6.11 -9.70
N GLY A 106 -9.13 5.65 -8.93
CA GLY A 106 -9.63 6.31 -7.73
C GLY A 106 -8.94 5.88 -6.44
N TYR A 107 -9.64 6.07 -5.34
CA TYR A 107 -9.17 5.78 -3.98
C TYR A 107 -8.80 4.31 -3.73
N ASN A 108 -9.32 3.39 -4.53
CA ASN A 108 -9.11 1.95 -4.36
C ASN A 108 -7.89 1.43 -5.14
N PHE A 109 -7.17 2.31 -5.85
CA PHE A 109 -6.02 1.95 -6.68
C PHE A 109 -5.01 1.07 -5.94
N ASP A 110 -4.60 1.47 -4.73
CA ASP A 110 -3.57 0.76 -3.95
C ASP A 110 -4.04 -0.63 -3.50
N SER A 111 -5.30 -0.76 -3.10
CA SER A 111 -5.87 -2.03 -2.68
C SER A 111 -6.03 -2.98 -3.86
N GLN A 112 -6.53 -2.51 -4.98
CA GLN A 112 -6.68 -3.32 -6.21
C GLN A 112 -5.32 -3.74 -6.75
N LEU A 113 -4.33 -2.86 -6.72
CA LEU A 113 -2.95 -3.20 -7.11
C LEU A 113 -2.37 -4.29 -6.19
N ARG A 114 -2.58 -4.18 -4.86
CA ARG A 114 -2.18 -5.20 -3.89
C ARG A 114 -2.83 -6.55 -4.20
N ILE A 115 -4.13 -6.57 -4.45
CA ILE A 115 -4.88 -7.78 -4.81
C ILE A 115 -4.31 -8.41 -6.09
N ASN A 116 -4.02 -7.59 -7.11
CA ASN A 116 -3.40 -8.09 -8.34
C ASN A 116 -2.03 -8.75 -8.08
N PHE A 117 -1.20 -8.16 -7.22
CA PHE A 117 0.08 -8.79 -6.82
C PHE A 117 -0.14 -10.14 -6.14
N ILE A 118 -1.11 -10.23 -5.23
CA ILE A 118 -1.43 -11.47 -4.51
C ILE A 118 -1.93 -12.55 -5.48
N ASN A 119 -2.88 -12.21 -6.35
CA ASN A 119 -3.47 -13.15 -7.32
C ASN A 119 -2.41 -13.70 -8.29
N LYS A 120 -1.39 -12.91 -8.60
CA LYS A 120 -0.22 -13.33 -9.40
C LYS A 120 0.89 -13.98 -8.57
N LYS A 121 0.66 -14.23 -7.27
CA LYS A 121 1.65 -14.81 -6.34
C LYS A 121 2.96 -13.99 -6.26
N LEU A 122 2.89 -12.69 -6.54
CA LEU A 122 4.00 -11.76 -6.45
C LEU A 122 4.18 -11.33 -4.99
N LYS A 123 5.38 -11.55 -4.45
CA LYS A 123 5.65 -11.31 -3.03
C LYS A 123 5.83 -9.83 -2.72
N ILE A 124 5.09 -9.34 -1.73
CA ILE A 124 5.19 -7.99 -1.18
C ILE A 124 5.87 -8.06 0.19
N LYS A 125 6.79 -7.15 0.47
CA LYS A 125 7.41 -6.97 1.79
C LYS A 125 6.93 -5.68 2.42
N GLU A 126 6.67 -5.69 3.72
CA GLU A 126 6.42 -4.48 4.49
C GLU A 126 7.67 -4.05 5.26
N ILE A 127 7.97 -2.76 5.26
CA ILE A 127 8.95 -2.14 6.15
C ILE A 127 8.26 -1.16 7.10
N PRO A 128 8.68 -1.06 8.36
CA PRO A 128 8.10 -0.09 9.29
C PRO A 128 8.48 1.34 8.86
N ILE A 129 7.46 2.19 8.83
CA ILE A 129 7.60 3.62 8.61
C ILE A 129 6.85 4.40 9.68
N GLN A 130 7.16 5.67 9.81
CA GLN A 130 6.40 6.65 10.55
C GLN A 130 5.82 7.65 9.57
N THR A 131 4.55 7.99 9.74
CA THR A 131 3.85 9.06 9.00
C THR A 131 3.47 10.15 9.97
N PHE A 132 3.21 11.34 9.46
CA PHE A 132 2.79 12.47 10.27
C PHE A 132 1.43 12.95 9.77
N TYR A 133 0.45 12.92 10.65
CA TYR A 133 -0.86 13.48 10.39
C TYR A 133 -0.87 14.93 10.88
N ARG A 134 -1.06 15.86 9.94
CA ARG A 134 -1.33 17.27 10.24
C ARG A 134 -2.83 17.47 10.34
N ASP A 135 -3.30 18.68 10.65
CA ASP A 135 -4.73 19.01 10.77
C ASP A 135 -5.46 19.02 9.40
N GLU A 136 -5.18 18.03 8.59
CA GLU A 136 -5.82 17.88 7.31
C GLU A 136 -7.24 17.33 7.49
N HIS A 137 -8.19 17.97 6.84
CA HIS A 137 -9.53 17.41 6.62
C HIS A 137 -9.36 16.13 5.79
N SER A 138 -9.12 15.03 6.49
CA SER A 138 -8.97 13.74 5.86
C SER A 138 -10.28 13.36 5.18
N SER A 139 -10.23 13.19 3.90
CA SER A 139 -11.28 12.57 3.08
C SER A 139 -11.49 11.09 3.35
N TYR A 140 -11.15 10.60 4.57
CA TYR A 140 -11.47 9.26 4.99
C TYR A 140 -12.98 9.15 5.21
N HIS A 141 -13.65 8.83 4.13
CA HIS A 141 -15.10 8.67 4.14
C HIS A 141 -15.44 7.21 4.50
N ILE A 142 -16.46 7.03 5.33
CA ILE A 142 -17.13 5.75 5.58
C ILE A 142 -17.40 5.02 4.26
N LYS A 143 -17.75 5.78 3.21
CA LYS A 143 -17.92 5.28 1.84
C LYS A 143 -16.69 4.53 1.30
N TYR A 144 -15.47 5.00 1.59
CA TYR A 144 -14.24 4.28 1.23
C TYR A 144 -14.17 2.90 1.89
N SER A 145 -14.42 2.82 3.20
CA SER A 145 -14.38 1.56 3.95
C SER A 145 -15.40 0.56 3.42
N ILE A 146 -16.62 1.03 3.09
CA ILE A 146 -17.69 0.19 2.52
C ILE A 146 -17.27 -0.31 1.12
N ASN A 147 -16.74 0.57 0.27
CA ASN A 147 -16.29 0.19 -1.07
C ASN A 147 -15.13 -0.80 -0.99
N PHE A 148 -14.16 -0.57 -0.11
CA PHE A 148 -13.06 -1.50 0.12
C PHE A 148 -13.57 -2.89 0.52
N LEU A 149 -14.50 -2.97 1.47
CA LEU A 149 -15.09 -4.26 1.87
C LEU A 149 -15.82 -4.94 0.72
N LYS A 150 -16.58 -4.22 -0.11
CA LYS A 150 -17.21 -4.78 -1.31
C LYS A 150 -16.18 -5.36 -2.27
N GLU A 151 -15.08 -4.64 -2.51
CA GLU A 151 -14.00 -5.11 -3.39
C GLU A 151 -13.36 -6.41 -2.91
N LEU A 152 -13.19 -6.60 -1.59
CA LEU A 152 -12.64 -7.83 -1.05
C LEU A 152 -13.40 -9.07 -1.53
N PHE A 153 -14.71 -8.96 -1.67
CA PHE A 153 -15.55 -10.06 -2.13
C PHE A 153 -15.69 -10.16 -3.66
N THR A 154 -15.48 -9.06 -4.36
CA THR A 154 -15.52 -9.02 -5.84
C THR A 154 -14.27 -9.63 -6.48
N TYR A 155 -13.11 -9.43 -5.86
CA TYR A 155 -11.80 -9.87 -6.38
C TYR A 155 -11.25 -11.17 -5.77
N ARG A 156 -12.09 -11.89 -5.02
CA ARG A 156 -11.75 -13.18 -4.39
C ARG A 156 -11.58 -14.32 -5.38
#